data_52b5e232e929c08947c695f3ff8e642e
#
_entry.id   52b5e232e929c08947c695f3ff8e642e
#
_cell.length_a   1.000
_cell.length_b   1.000
_cell.length_c   1.000
_cell.angle_alpha   90.00
_cell.angle_beta   90.00
_cell.angle_gamma   90.00
#
_symmetry.space_group_name_H-M   'P 1'
#
loop_
_entity.id
_entity.type
_entity.pdbx_description
1 polymer ?
#
loop_
_entity_poly.entity_id
_entity_poly.type
_entity_poly.pdbx_seq_one_letter_code
_entity_poly.pdbx_strand_id
1 'polypeptide(L)'
;MKLAANLIVFAAVLLLVAAALLYTQQRRMIFPAPADYPAAPPPGFRIVHTQTSDGLRLAAFYRPADEGKKTILFFHGNGDNLSGALQAVRGPAAAGHGLMLVEYRGYGDNPGSPSEKGLYRDGAAAMRWLTDAGVAPQQVVVAGNSIGSGPATEIALRNDVAALVLVSGLSSLPDVVAEAMPVVPRALVRDRFDNAAKLARVRAPVFLMHGDADTLVTPANLERLRAARPDATVALVAGAGHELAYTAAAQAILVGWINGSLAARP
;
A
#
# COMPACT_ATOMS: atom_id res chain seq x y z
N MET A 1 -50.36 -8.23 15.52
CA MET A 1 -49.86 -7.12 14.69
C MET A 1 -48.90 -6.19 15.44
N LYS A 2 -49.25 -5.59 16.59
CA LYS A 2 -48.36 -4.66 17.33
C LYS A 2 -47.04 -5.29 17.81
N LEU A 3 -47.01 -6.53 18.26
CA LEU A 3 -45.79 -7.22 18.71
C LEU A 3 -44.82 -7.43 17.53
N ALA A 4 -45.33 -7.88 16.34
CA ALA A 4 -44.51 -8.07 15.17
C ALA A 4 -43.91 -6.72 14.67
N ALA A 5 -44.71 -5.65 14.68
CA ALA A 5 -44.23 -4.31 14.33
C ALA A 5 -43.12 -3.83 15.29
N ASN A 6 -43.29 -4.05 16.59
CA ASN A 6 -42.27 -3.68 17.60
C ASN A 6 -40.95 -4.48 17.39
N LEU A 7 -41.06 -5.77 17.09
CA LEU A 7 -39.85 -6.59 16.79
C LEU A 7 -39.12 -6.11 15.54
N ILE A 8 -39.84 -5.74 14.49
CA ILE A 8 -39.25 -5.20 13.27
C ILE A 8 -38.53 -3.86 13.55
N VAL A 9 -39.19 -2.96 14.29
CA VAL A 9 -38.58 -1.67 14.67
C VAL A 9 -37.35 -1.89 15.52
N PHE A 10 -37.40 -2.79 16.49
CA PHE A 10 -36.24 -3.11 17.34
C PHE A 10 -35.08 -3.68 16.51
N ALA A 11 -35.33 -4.62 15.61
CA ALA A 11 -34.31 -5.16 14.70
C ALA A 11 -33.71 -4.08 13.80
N ALA A 12 -34.54 -3.18 13.25
CA ALA A 12 -34.07 -2.06 12.43
C ALA A 12 -33.16 -1.10 13.23
N VAL A 13 -33.51 -0.79 14.47
CA VAL A 13 -32.71 0.05 15.37
C VAL A 13 -31.35 -0.62 15.65
N LEU A 14 -31.35 -1.93 15.95
CA LEU A 14 -30.10 -2.68 16.18
C LEU A 14 -29.19 -2.66 14.94
N LEU A 15 -29.74 -2.84 13.75
CA LEU A 15 -28.98 -2.78 12.50
C LEU A 15 -28.40 -1.38 12.25
N LEU A 16 -29.18 -0.32 12.52
CA LEU A 16 -28.70 1.06 12.39
C LEU A 16 -27.57 1.36 13.39
N VAL A 17 -27.69 0.90 14.64
CA VAL A 17 -26.63 1.05 15.64
C VAL A 17 -25.38 0.28 15.23
N ALA A 18 -25.52 -0.96 14.78
CA ALA A 18 -24.39 -1.76 14.29
C ALA A 18 -23.71 -1.10 13.08
N ALA A 19 -24.47 -0.59 12.13
CA ALA A 19 -23.94 0.13 10.97
C ALA A 19 -23.21 1.43 11.38
N ALA A 20 -23.75 2.18 12.33
CA ALA A 20 -23.13 3.39 12.87
C ALA A 20 -21.81 3.08 13.62
N LEU A 21 -21.78 2.02 14.42
CA LEU A 21 -20.58 1.55 15.11
C LEU A 21 -19.51 1.11 14.08
N LEU A 22 -19.88 0.29 13.10
CA LEU A 22 -18.98 -0.11 12.03
C LEU A 22 -18.44 1.11 11.28
N TYR A 23 -19.30 2.04 10.90
CA TYR A 23 -18.91 3.26 10.18
C TYR A 23 -17.94 4.14 10.99
N THR A 24 -18.12 4.25 12.29
CA THR A 24 -17.25 5.08 13.14
C THR A 24 -15.95 4.40 13.52
N GLN A 25 -15.95 3.07 13.70
CA GLN A 25 -14.77 2.32 14.17
C GLN A 25 -13.95 1.68 13.05
N GLN A 26 -14.43 1.67 11.79
CA GLN A 26 -13.77 0.95 10.69
C GLN A 26 -12.28 1.32 10.52
N ARG A 27 -11.89 2.60 10.73
CA ARG A 27 -10.49 3.00 10.61
C ARG A 27 -9.57 2.34 11.62
N ARG A 28 -10.05 2.07 12.84
CA ARG A 28 -9.27 1.30 13.84
C ARG A 28 -9.08 -0.15 13.42
N MET A 29 -10.05 -0.71 12.68
CA MET A 29 -9.96 -2.08 12.16
C MET A 29 -9.09 -2.14 10.90
N ILE A 30 -9.17 -1.12 10.03
CA ILE A 30 -8.41 -1.04 8.78
C ILE A 30 -6.96 -0.66 9.04
N PHE A 31 -6.65 0.09 10.08
CA PHE A 31 -5.31 0.59 10.40
C PHE A 31 -4.91 0.22 11.83
N PRO A 32 -4.70 -1.07 12.14
CA PRO A 32 -4.25 -1.53 13.45
C PRO A 32 -2.73 -1.29 13.56
N ALA A 33 -2.32 -0.09 13.99
CA ALA A 33 -0.92 0.24 14.17
C ALA A 33 -0.28 -0.72 15.19
N PRO A 34 0.81 -1.46 14.84
CA PRO A 34 1.52 -2.32 15.77
C PRO A 34 2.12 -1.51 16.93
N ALA A 35 2.18 -2.13 18.11
CA ALA A 35 2.76 -1.50 19.29
C ALA A 35 4.30 -1.51 19.28
N ASP A 36 4.91 -2.48 18.60
CA ASP A 36 6.34 -2.65 18.44
C ASP A 36 6.84 -1.83 17.24
N TYR A 37 7.77 -0.94 17.51
CA TYR A 37 8.39 -0.09 16.51
C TYR A 37 9.92 -0.21 16.59
N PRO A 38 10.64 -0.29 15.46
CA PRO A 38 12.08 -0.40 15.49
C PRO A 38 12.71 0.87 16.08
N ALA A 39 13.40 0.74 17.20
CA ALA A 39 14.02 1.87 17.90
C ALA A 39 15.10 2.59 17.07
N ALA A 40 15.73 1.88 16.13
CA ALA A 40 16.76 2.43 15.27
C ALA A 40 16.74 1.76 13.88
N PRO A 41 17.12 2.48 12.82
CA PRO A 41 17.26 1.88 11.49
C PRO A 41 18.50 0.95 11.47
N PRO A 42 18.46 -0.11 10.64
CA PRO A 42 19.62 -0.98 10.45
C PRO A 42 20.76 -0.26 9.72
N PRO A 43 21.99 -0.83 9.71
CA PRO A 43 23.11 -0.27 8.97
C PRO A 43 22.78 0.06 7.53
N GLY A 44 23.25 1.21 7.04
CA GLY A 44 22.98 1.74 5.71
C GLY A 44 21.67 2.54 5.60
N PHE A 45 20.78 2.48 6.58
CA PHE A 45 19.60 3.32 6.67
C PHE A 45 19.79 4.47 7.65
N ARG A 46 19.04 5.54 7.43
CA ARG A 46 18.92 6.65 8.37
C ARG A 46 17.46 7.05 8.53
N ILE A 47 17.09 7.60 9.68
CA ILE A 47 15.81 8.25 9.86
C ILE A 47 15.82 9.57 9.11
N VAL A 48 14.80 9.80 8.33
CA VAL A 48 14.51 11.09 7.69
C VAL A 48 13.11 11.55 8.11
N HIS A 49 12.86 12.85 8.00
CA HIS A 49 11.58 13.41 8.33
C HIS A 49 10.97 14.07 7.10
N THR A 50 9.74 13.70 6.81
CA THR A 50 8.95 14.29 5.73
C THR A 50 7.92 15.25 6.30
N GLN A 51 7.63 16.34 5.58
CA GLN A 51 6.63 17.34 5.98
C GLN A 51 5.39 17.19 5.12
N THR A 52 4.26 16.84 5.72
CA THR A 52 3.00 16.68 4.98
C THR A 52 2.34 18.03 4.70
N SER A 53 1.45 18.10 3.70
CA SER A 53 0.74 19.32 3.34
C SER A 53 -0.26 19.81 4.40
N ASP A 54 -0.60 18.96 5.36
CA ASP A 54 -1.45 19.28 6.52
C ASP A 54 -0.65 19.44 7.82
N GLY A 55 0.67 19.66 7.71
CA GLY A 55 1.52 20.12 8.80
C GLY A 55 2.13 19.04 9.68
N LEU A 56 1.97 17.73 9.36
CA LEU A 56 2.60 16.69 10.13
C LEU A 56 4.05 16.48 9.71
N ARG A 57 4.92 16.22 10.70
CA ARG A 57 6.30 15.80 10.52
C ARG A 57 6.37 14.30 10.81
N LEU A 58 6.64 13.50 9.76
CA LEU A 58 6.63 12.04 9.85
C LEU A 58 8.03 11.47 9.65
N ALA A 59 8.40 10.50 10.49
CA ALA A 59 9.63 9.74 10.35
C ALA A 59 9.46 8.68 9.24
N ALA A 60 10.55 8.42 8.53
CA ALA A 60 10.66 7.36 7.53
C ALA A 60 12.11 6.85 7.53
N PHE A 61 12.35 5.63 7.01
CA PHE A 61 13.69 5.12 6.82
C PHE A 61 14.15 5.35 5.39
N TYR A 62 15.37 5.86 5.22
CA TYR A 62 15.98 6.10 3.92
C TYR A 62 17.36 5.48 3.82
N ARG A 63 17.62 4.82 2.70
CA ARG A 63 18.90 4.34 2.23
C ARG A 63 19.12 4.85 0.79
N PRO A 64 20.27 5.51 0.48
CA PRO A 64 20.56 5.91 -0.90
C PRO A 64 20.77 4.68 -1.80
N ALA A 65 20.54 4.86 -3.10
CA ALA A 65 20.83 3.86 -4.11
C ALA A 65 22.33 3.82 -4.41
N ASP A 66 22.83 2.62 -4.76
CA ASP A 66 24.14 2.49 -5.39
C ASP A 66 24.09 3.07 -6.81
N GLU A 67 25.26 3.35 -7.41
CA GLU A 67 25.36 3.95 -8.74
C GLU A 67 24.58 3.11 -9.79
N GLY A 68 23.80 3.78 -10.61
CA GLY A 68 22.96 3.15 -11.66
C GLY A 68 21.74 2.39 -11.14
N LYS A 69 21.46 2.37 -9.85
CA LYS A 69 20.30 1.70 -9.26
C LYS A 69 19.12 2.67 -9.07
N LYS A 70 17.89 2.12 -9.09
CA LYS A 70 16.66 2.87 -8.81
C LYS A 70 16.45 3.02 -7.30
N THR A 71 15.67 4.02 -6.89
CA THR A 71 15.19 4.16 -5.52
C THR A 71 13.75 3.65 -5.43
N ILE A 72 13.47 2.77 -4.48
CA ILE A 72 12.12 2.24 -4.23
C ILE A 72 11.46 3.03 -3.11
N LEU A 73 10.36 3.71 -3.42
CA LEU A 73 9.46 4.32 -2.46
C LEU A 73 8.43 3.26 -2.06
N PHE A 74 8.55 2.71 -0.87
CA PHE A 74 7.79 1.55 -0.42
C PHE A 74 6.74 1.90 0.63
N PHE A 75 5.52 1.41 0.40
CA PHE A 75 4.36 1.50 1.29
C PHE A 75 3.99 0.11 1.80
N HIS A 76 4.10 -0.09 3.11
CA HIS A 76 3.84 -1.38 3.76
C HIS A 76 2.35 -1.73 3.85
N GLY A 77 2.06 -2.96 4.26
CA GLY A 77 0.70 -3.48 4.43
C GLY A 77 0.03 -3.01 5.72
N ASN A 78 -1.23 -3.41 5.86
CA ASN A 78 -2.00 -3.22 7.08
C ASN A 78 -1.39 -4.02 8.25
N GLY A 79 -1.38 -3.46 9.45
CA GLY A 79 -0.82 -4.11 10.63
C GLY A 79 0.70 -4.33 10.58
N ASP A 80 1.38 -3.77 9.58
CA ASP A 80 2.82 -3.77 9.43
C ASP A 80 3.43 -2.44 9.90
N ASN A 81 4.75 -2.33 9.90
CA ASN A 81 5.53 -1.16 10.27
C ASN A 81 6.87 -1.16 9.52
N LEU A 82 7.79 -0.28 9.90
CA LEU A 82 9.13 -0.25 9.29
C LEU A 82 9.93 -1.56 9.47
N SER A 83 9.68 -2.36 10.51
CA SER A 83 10.35 -3.66 10.70
C SER A 83 9.95 -4.66 9.62
N GLY A 84 8.66 -4.79 9.35
CA GLY A 84 8.15 -5.64 8.26
C GLY A 84 8.52 -5.06 6.88
N ALA A 85 8.44 -3.73 6.72
CA ALA A 85 8.89 -3.08 5.50
C ALA A 85 10.36 -3.42 5.16
N LEU A 86 11.26 -3.40 6.16
CA LEU A 86 12.65 -3.83 5.99
C LEU A 86 12.77 -5.29 5.52
N GLN A 87 11.90 -6.18 6.00
CA GLN A 87 11.89 -7.57 5.56
C GLN A 87 11.38 -7.69 4.11
N ALA A 88 10.34 -6.96 3.73
CA ALA A 88 9.78 -6.98 2.38
C ALA A 88 10.74 -6.45 1.31
N VAL A 89 11.67 -5.57 1.69
CA VAL A 89 12.66 -4.97 0.75
C VAL A 89 14.08 -5.50 0.90
N ARG A 90 14.29 -6.61 1.61
CA ARG A 90 15.65 -7.18 1.82
C ARG A 90 16.35 -7.52 0.51
N GLY A 91 15.64 -8.14 -0.44
CA GLY A 91 16.17 -8.46 -1.76
C GLY A 91 16.56 -7.21 -2.56
N PRO A 92 15.68 -6.22 -2.75
CA PRO A 92 16.03 -4.93 -3.32
C PRO A 92 17.22 -4.23 -2.64
N ALA A 93 17.29 -4.25 -1.30
CA ALA A 93 18.41 -3.71 -0.55
C ALA A 93 19.72 -4.41 -0.89
N ALA A 94 19.73 -5.74 -0.93
CA ALA A 94 20.88 -6.54 -1.31
C ALA A 94 21.32 -6.32 -2.76
N ALA A 95 20.38 -5.97 -3.65
CA ALA A 95 20.67 -5.63 -5.05
C ALA A 95 21.16 -4.19 -5.27
N GLY A 96 21.36 -3.42 -4.19
CA GLY A 96 21.90 -2.05 -4.24
C GLY A 96 20.87 -0.97 -4.51
N HIS A 97 19.57 -1.29 -4.56
CA HIS A 97 18.53 -0.27 -4.74
C HIS A 97 18.45 0.65 -3.52
N GLY A 98 18.22 1.95 -3.78
CA GLY A 98 17.82 2.92 -2.77
C GLY A 98 16.44 2.59 -2.22
N LEU A 99 16.18 2.96 -0.97
CA LEU A 99 14.94 2.63 -0.30
C LEU A 99 14.44 3.83 0.50
N MET A 100 13.19 4.19 0.31
CA MET A 100 12.44 5.10 1.17
C MET A 100 11.25 4.31 1.71
N LEU A 101 11.32 3.90 2.99
CA LEU A 101 10.27 3.16 3.68
C LEU A 101 9.39 4.15 4.43
N VAL A 102 8.15 4.29 3.97
CA VAL A 102 7.20 5.24 4.55
C VAL A 102 6.55 4.62 5.78
N GLU A 103 6.68 5.28 6.93
CA GLU A 103 5.82 4.98 8.08
C GLU A 103 4.61 5.91 8.04
N TYR A 104 3.43 5.34 8.24
CA TYR A 104 2.19 6.12 8.14
C TYR A 104 1.97 7.02 9.36
N ARG A 105 1.19 8.07 9.18
CA ARG A 105 0.62 8.84 10.29
C ARG A 105 -0.13 7.94 11.27
N GLY A 106 0.09 8.09 12.55
CA GLY A 106 -0.52 7.26 13.59
C GLY A 106 0.09 5.87 13.77
N TYR A 107 1.19 5.56 13.04
CA TYR A 107 1.99 4.35 13.22
C TYR A 107 3.33 4.71 13.88
N GLY A 108 3.84 3.81 14.71
CA GLY A 108 5.05 4.08 15.50
C GLY A 108 4.90 5.38 16.29
N ASP A 109 5.93 6.22 16.25
CA ASP A 109 5.92 7.54 16.89
C ASP A 109 5.35 8.66 15.99
N ASN A 110 4.83 8.34 14.81
CA ASN A 110 4.30 9.33 13.89
C ASN A 110 2.96 9.88 14.38
N PRO A 111 2.80 11.22 14.42
CA PRO A 111 1.56 11.85 14.86
C PRO A 111 0.41 11.65 13.85
N GLY A 112 -0.81 11.92 14.30
CA GLY A 112 -2.00 11.95 13.46
C GLY A 112 -2.81 10.66 13.51
N SER A 113 -3.74 10.52 12.57
CA SER A 113 -4.62 9.36 12.45
C SER A 113 -4.71 8.92 10.98
N PRO A 114 -4.57 7.63 10.68
CA PRO A 114 -4.56 7.12 9.33
C PRO A 114 -5.92 7.25 8.64
N SER A 115 -5.87 7.50 7.36
CA SER A 115 -7.02 7.55 6.44
C SER A 115 -6.50 7.51 5.01
N GLU A 116 -7.34 7.18 4.03
CA GLU A 116 -6.97 7.22 2.62
C GLU A 116 -6.30 8.54 2.23
N LYS A 117 -6.96 9.66 2.49
CA LYS A 117 -6.42 10.99 2.19
C LYS A 117 -5.15 11.31 2.97
N GLY A 118 -5.05 10.80 4.20
CA GLY A 118 -3.87 10.94 5.04
C GLY A 118 -2.67 10.23 4.42
N LEU A 119 -2.81 8.96 4.09
CA LEU A 119 -1.75 8.16 3.48
C LEU A 119 -1.29 8.72 2.12
N TYR A 120 -2.20 9.33 1.36
CA TYR A 120 -1.84 10.03 0.11
C TYR A 120 -0.96 11.26 0.36
N ARG A 121 -1.22 12.02 1.44
CA ARG A 121 -0.39 13.15 1.84
C ARG A 121 0.97 12.70 2.37
N ASP A 122 1.01 11.58 3.10
CA ASP A 122 2.26 10.97 3.60
C ASP A 122 3.14 10.54 2.43
N GLY A 123 2.58 9.82 1.46
CA GLY A 123 3.27 9.43 0.25
C GLY A 123 3.76 10.62 -0.59
N ALA A 124 2.93 11.66 -0.73
CA ALA A 124 3.32 12.88 -1.43
C ALA A 124 4.47 13.63 -0.72
N ALA A 125 4.49 13.60 0.61
CA ALA A 125 5.58 14.18 1.40
C ALA A 125 6.88 13.39 1.22
N ALA A 126 6.80 12.05 1.21
CA ALA A 126 7.96 11.18 0.96
C ALA A 126 8.51 11.37 -0.47
N MET A 127 7.65 11.48 -1.47
CA MET A 127 8.06 11.73 -2.85
C MET A 127 8.75 13.09 -3.01
N ARG A 128 8.21 14.15 -2.39
CA ARG A 128 8.86 15.47 -2.37
C ARG A 128 10.23 15.40 -1.70
N TRP A 129 10.32 14.75 -0.54
CA TRP A 129 11.59 14.60 0.16
C TRP A 129 12.66 13.94 -0.73
N LEU A 130 12.30 12.88 -1.49
CA LEU A 130 13.20 12.24 -2.45
C LEU A 130 13.65 13.22 -3.54
N THR A 131 12.73 13.99 -4.09
CA THR A 131 13.03 15.00 -5.13
C THR A 131 13.96 16.08 -4.59
N ASP A 132 13.70 16.59 -3.38
CA ASP A 132 14.53 17.59 -2.69
C ASP A 132 15.93 17.05 -2.34
N ALA A 133 16.03 15.72 -2.12
CA ALA A 133 17.29 15.01 -1.93
C ALA A 133 18.04 14.68 -3.23
N GLY A 134 17.55 15.14 -4.39
CA GLY A 134 18.17 14.97 -5.71
C GLY A 134 17.80 13.67 -6.43
N VAL A 135 16.82 12.91 -5.95
CA VAL A 135 16.33 11.70 -6.64
C VAL A 135 15.23 12.12 -7.62
N ALA A 136 15.54 12.12 -8.92
CA ALA A 136 14.54 12.45 -9.94
C ALA A 136 13.37 11.45 -9.91
N PRO A 137 12.12 11.89 -10.15
CA PRO A 137 10.95 10.99 -10.17
C PRO A 137 11.14 9.77 -11.08
N GLN A 138 11.79 9.92 -12.24
CA GLN A 138 12.10 8.86 -13.19
C GLN A 138 13.11 7.82 -12.66
N GLN A 139 13.74 8.09 -11.53
CA GLN A 139 14.58 7.14 -10.80
C GLN A 139 13.84 6.43 -9.66
N VAL A 140 12.56 6.80 -9.42
CA VAL A 140 11.77 6.24 -8.33
C VAL A 140 10.85 5.14 -8.84
N VAL A 141 10.98 3.94 -8.29
CA VAL A 141 10.00 2.85 -8.38
C VAL A 141 9.07 2.98 -7.18
N VAL A 142 7.80 3.21 -7.41
CA VAL A 142 6.82 3.26 -6.31
C VAL A 142 6.27 1.86 -6.10
N ALA A 143 6.38 1.34 -4.89
CA ALA A 143 5.95 -0.01 -4.56
C ALA A 143 5.00 -0.02 -3.36
N GLY A 144 3.94 -0.84 -3.43
CA GLY A 144 2.98 -1.00 -2.34
C GLY A 144 2.57 -2.45 -2.12
N ASN A 145 2.56 -2.85 -0.85
CA ASN A 145 2.09 -4.16 -0.42
C ASN A 145 0.68 -4.04 0.18
N SER A 146 -0.26 -4.89 -0.24
CA SER A 146 -1.62 -4.92 0.32
C SER A 146 -2.28 -3.53 0.29
N ILE A 147 -2.72 -2.98 1.42
CA ILE A 147 -3.29 -1.63 1.52
C ILE A 147 -2.31 -0.53 1.06
N GLY A 148 -1.00 -0.77 1.16
CA GLY A 148 0.03 0.12 0.64
C GLY A 148 -0.06 0.33 -0.88
N SER A 149 -0.76 -0.55 -1.60
CA SER A 149 -1.08 -0.35 -3.02
C SER A 149 -1.91 0.92 -3.26
N GLY A 150 -2.70 1.36 -2.27
CA GLY A 150 -3.47 2.61 -2.34
C GLY A 150 -2.62 3.86 -2.50
N PRO A 151 -1.79 4.22 -1.52
CA PRO A 151 -0.87 5.35 -1.66
C PRO A 151 0.13 5.16 -2.80
N ALA A 152 0.63 3.94 -3.06
CA ALA A 152 1.53 3.69 -4.18
C ALA A 152 0.89 4.07 -5.53
N THR A 153 -0.34 3.63 -5.79
CA THR A 153 -1.08 3.97 -7.02
C THR A 153 -1.34 5.47 -7.13
N GLU A 154 -1.70 6.14 -6.02
CA GLU A 154 -1.93 7.59 -6.00
C GLU A 154 -0.65 8.37 -6.35
N ILE A 155 0.50 7.97 -5.80
CA ILE A 155 1.78 8.64 -6.08
C ILE A 155 2.21 8.41 -7.52
N ALA A 156 2.09 7.19 -8.05
CA ALA A 156 2.40 6.89 -9.45
C ALA A 156 1.46 7.61 -10.44
N LEU A 157 0.19 7.82 -10.06
CA LEU A 157 -0.75 8.61 -10.87
C LEU A 157 -0.34 10.08 -11.00
N ARG A 158 0.24 10.65 -9.92
CA ARG A 158 0.54 12.09 -9.84
C ARG A 158 1.95 12.47 -10.28
N ASN A 159 2.84 11.50 -10.41
CA ASN A 159 4.26 11.74 -10.70
C ASN A 159 4.70 10.89 -11.89
N ASP A 160 5.70 11.38 -12.62
CA ASP A 160 6.30 10.66 -13.72
C ASP A 160 7.42 9.74 -13.20
N VAL A 161 7.00 8.65 -12.55
CA VAL A 161 7.90 7.71 -11.88
C VAL A 161 8.44 6.63 -12.84
N ALA A 162 9.53 5.96 -12.43
CA ALA A 162 10.13 4.88 -13.23
C ALA A 162 9.16 3.72 -13.43
N ALA A 163 8.43 3.33 -12.37
CA ALA A 163 7.44 2.25 -12.40
C ALA A 163 6.54 2.26 -11.17
N LEU A 164 5.41 1.55 -11.29
CA LEU A 164 4.53 1.18 -10.19
C LEU A 164 4.56 -0.34 -9.98
N VAL A 165 4.76 -0.78 -8.74
CA VAL A 165 4.76 -2.18 -8.32
C VAL A 165 3.68 -2.39 -7.27
N LEU A 166 2.77 -3.33 -7.50
CA LEU A 166 1.75 -3.71 -6.52
C LEU A 166 1.92 -5.20 -6.17
N VAL A 167 2.18 -5.48 -4.90
CA VAL A 167 2.29 -6.84 -4.36
C VAL A 167 1.06 -7.12 -3.50
N SER A 168 0.33 -8.21 -3.80
CA SER A 168 -0.96 -8.53 -3.15
C SER A 168 -1.88 -7.30 -3.10
N GLY A 169 -1.88 -6.50 -4.19
CA GLY A 169 -2.59 -5.22 -4.26
C GLY A 169 -4.10 -5.39 -4.32
N LEU A 170 -4.82 -4.50 -3.65
CA LEU A 170 -6.27 -4.45 -3.70
C LEU A 170 -6.77 -3.66 -4.93
N SER A 171 -7.85 -4.11 -5.55
CA SER A 171 -8.55 -3.35 -6.61
C SER A 171 -9.22 -2.11 -6.04
N SER A 172 -9.92 -2.30 -4.92
CA SER A 172 -10.41 -1.26 -4.03
C SER A 172 -10.67 -1.86 -2.64
N LEU A 173 -10.64 -1.05 -1.58
CA LEU A 173 -10.98 -1.54 -0.25
C LEU A 173 -12.45 -2.01 -0.14
N PRO A 174 -13.46 -1.35 -0.78
CA PRO A 174 -14.81 -1.88 -0.85
C PRO A 174 -14.92 -3.26 -1.52
N ASP A 175 -14.05 -3.62 -2.47
CA ASP A 175 -14.03 -4.95 -3.08
C ASP A 175 -13.55 -6.00 -2.07
N VAL A 176 -12.45 -5.73 -1.37
CA VAL A 176 -11.92 -6.62 -0.33
C VAL A 176 -12.93 -6.82 0.79
N VAL A 177 -13.58 -5.73 1.25
CA VAL A 177 -14.62 -5.82 2.29
C VAL A 177 -15.82 -6.63 1.81
N ALA A 178 -16.26 -6.45 0.56
CA ALA A 178 -17.39 -7.21 0.02
C ALA A 178 -17.09 -8.71 -0.16
N GLU A 179 -15.82 -9.07 -0.39
CA GLU A 179 -15.39 -10.48 -0.46
C GLU A 179 -15.32 -11.11 0.93
N ALA A 180 -14.76 -10.39 1.91
CA ALA A 180 -14.64 -10.87 3.29
C ALA A 180 -15.94 -10.81 4.10
N MET A 181 -16.76 -9.79 3.87
CA MET A 181 -18.00 -9.51 4.60
C MET A 181 -19.13 -9.09 3.63
N PRO A 182 -19.77 -10.04 2.90
CA PRO A 182 -20.77 -9.72 1.86
C PRO A 182 -22.00 -8.95 2.35
N VAL A 183 -22.28 -9.02 3.66
CA VAL A 183 -23.41 -8.29 4.27
C VAL A 183 -23.14 -6.80 4.49
N VAL A 184 -21.90 -6.35 4.37
CA VAL A 184 -21.51 -4.95 4.54
C VAL A 184 -21.66 -4.20 3.21
N PRO A 185 -22.58 -3.21 3.13
CA PRO A 185 -22.71 -2.42 1.92
C PRO A 185 -21.44 -1.66 1.57
N ARG A 186 -20.99 -1.74 0.32
CA ARG A 186 -19.78 -1.03 -0.18
C ARG A 186 -19.81 0.48 0.10
N ALA A 187 -21.00 1.09 0.15
CA ALA A 187 -21.19 2.52 0.43
C ALA A 187 -20.81 2.91 1.87
N LEU A 188 -20.78 1.96 2.80
CA LEU A 188 -20.36 2.20 4.19
C LEU A 188 -18.83 2.25 4.35
N VAL A 189 -18.05 1.80 3.36
CA VAL A 189 -16.58 1.84 3.39
C VAL A 189 -16.12 3.26 3.09
N ARG A 190 -15.54 3.94 4.09
CA ARG A 190 -15.16 5.36 4.02
C ARG A 190 -13.90 5.58 3.20
N ASP A 191 -12.88 4.81 3.48
CA ASP A 191 -11.58 4.87 2.82
C ASP A 191 -11.60 3.85 1.67
N ARG A 192 -11.64 4.30 0.43
CA ARG A 192 -11.95 3.45 -0.72
C ARG A 192 -10.74 2.83 -1.37
N PHE A 193 -9.61 3.55 -1.43
CA PHE A 193 -8.40 3.11 -2.14
C PHE A 193 -8.73 2.49 -3.51
N ASP A 194 -9.47 3.23 -4.34
CA ASP A 194 -9.93 2.74 -5.63
C ASP A 194 -8.77 2.71 -6.64
N ASN A 195 -7.96 1.66 -6.53
CA ASN A 195 -6.76 1.50 -7.33
C ASN A 195 -7.09 1.14 -8.78
N ALA A 196 -8.11 0.32 -9.03
CA ALA A 196 -8.49 -0.06 -10.38
C ALA A 196 -8.88 1.17 -11.22
N ALA A 197 -9.68 2.08 -10.67
CA ALA A 197 -10.07 3.31 -11.37
C ALA A 197 -8.88 4.25 -11.65
N LYS A 198 -7.86 4.25 -10.78
CA LYS A 198 -6.67 5.08 -10.92
C LYS A 198 -5.64 4.47 -11.87
N LEU A 199 -5.49 3.16 -11.84
CA LEU A 199 -4.45 2.41 -12.53
C LEU A 199 -4.51 2.60 -14.06
N ALA A 200 -5.71 2.69 -14.63
CA ALA A 200 -5.91 3.00 -16.04
C ALA A 200 -5.26 4.33 -16.49
N ARG A 201 -5.01 5.25 -15.55
CA ARG A 201 -4.48 6.59 -15.79
C ARG A 201 -3.00 6.73 -15.40
N VAL A 202 -2.40 5.72 -14.77
CA VAL A 202 -0.97 5.70 -14.44
C VAL A 202 -0.18 5.58 -15.75
N ARG A 203 0.79 6.48 -15.99
CA ARG A 203 1.59 6.48 -17.22
C ARG A 203 2.79 5.54 -17.15
N ALA A 204 3.31 5.34 -15.94
CA ALA A 204 4.46 4.47 -15.72
C ALA A 204 4.16 2.99 -16.04
N PRO A 205 5.19 2.18 -16.37
CA PRO A 205 5.07 0.73 -16.40
C PRO A 205 4.52 0.21 -15.09
N VAL A 206 3.65 -0.81 -15.16
CA VAL A 206 3.01 -1.42 -13.98
C VAL A 206 3.41 -2.88 -13.87
N PHE A 207 3.80 -3.28 -12.67
CA PHE A 207 4.04 -4.67 -12.29
C PHE A 207 3.06 -5.08 -11.19
N LEU A 208 2.29 -6.12 -11.45
CA LEU A 208 1.33 -6.70 -10.52
C LEU A 208 1.83 -8.08 -10.10
N MET A 209 2.08 -8.28 -8.81
CA MET A 209 2.49 -9.58 -8.26
C MET A 209 1.49 -10.03 -7.21
N HIS A 210 1.05 -11.30 -7.30
CA HIS A 210 0.02 -11.84 -6.42
C HIS A 210 0.24 -13.33 -6.16
N GLY A 211 -0.16 -13.81 -4.98
CA GLY A 211 -0.21 -15.24 -4.68
C GLY A 211 -1.56 -15.83 -5.08
N ASP A 212 -1.58 -17.00 -5.72
CA ASP A 212 -2.82 -17.65 -6.12
C ASP A 212 -3.61 -18.27 -4.94
N ALA A 213 -2.94 -18.44 -3.80
CA ALA A 213 -3.54 -18.90 -2.54
C ALA A 213 -3.81 -17.76 -1.54
N ASP A 214 -3.79 -16.48 -1.98
CA ASP A 214 -4.12 -15.34 -1.12
C ASP A 214 -5.62 -15.33 -0.78
N THR A 215 -5.93 -15.54 0.50
CA THR A 215 -7.31 -15.58 1.01
C THR A 215 -7.75 -14.27 1.65
N LEU A 216 -6.84 -13.32 1.85
CA LEU A 216 -7.16 -12.01 2.44
C LEU A 216 -7.50 -10.98 1.36
N VAL A 217 -6.60 -10.78 0.41
CA VAL A 217 -6.85 -10.03 -0.83
C VAL A 217 -6.88 -11.07 -1.94
N THR A 218 -8.07 -11.54 -2.29
CA THR A 218 -8.18 -12.70 -3.19
C THR A 218 -7.64 -12.39 -4.59
N PRO A 219 -7.24 -13.40 -5.39
CA PRO A 219 -6.79 -13.22 -6.77
C PRO A 219 -7.80 -12.49 -7.66
N ALA A 220 -9.07 -12.40 -7.28
CA ALA A 220 -10.06 -11.59 -7.99
C ALA A 220 -9.69 -10.09 -8.01
N ASN A 221 -8.95 -9.61 -7.00
CA ASN A 221 -8.42 -8.24 -7.00
C ASN A 221 -7.34 -8.06 -8.07
N LEU A 222 -6.44 -9.03 -8.25
CA LEU A 222 -5.46 -9.03 -9.33
C LEU A 222 -6.15 -8.96 -10.70
N GLU A 223 -7.19 -9.77 -10.92
CA GLU A 223 -7.90 -9.78 -12.21
C GLU A 223 -8.59 -8.43 -12.50
N ARG A 224 -9.15 -7.76 -11.48
CA ARG A 224 -9.72 -6.41 -11.65
C ARG A 224 -8.63 -5.37 -11.96
N LEU A 225 -7.47 -5.45 -11.32
CA LEU A 225 -6.33 -4.56 -11.60
C LEU A 225 -5.79 -4.80 -13.03
N ARG A 226 -5.65 -6.07 -13.42
CA ARG A 226 -5.23 -6.47 -14.78
C ARG A 226 -6.22 -5.99 -15.84
N ALA A 227 -7.52 -6.11 -15.57
CA ALA A 227 -8.55 -5.60 -16.49
C ALA A 227 -8.49 -4.07 -16.65
N ALA A 228 -8.16 -3.34 -15.57
CA ALA A 228 -7.98 -1.89 -15.60
C ALA A 228 -6.66 -1.47 -16.27
N ARG A 229 -5.65 -2.36 -16.31
CA ARG A 229 -4.32 -2.12 -16.90
C ARG A 229 -3.83 -3.35 -17.69
N PRO A 230 -4.37 -3.60 -18.90
CA PRO A 230 -4.08 -4.82 -19.68
C PRO A 230 -2.61 -4.98 -20.10
N ASP A 231 -1.85 -3.87 -20.17
CA ASP A 231 -0.42 -3.84 -20.49
C ASP A 231 0.50 -4.02 -19.27
N ALA A 232 -0.06 -4.21 -18.08
CA ALA A 232 0.73 -4.51 -16.89
C ALA A 232 1.46 -5.85 -17.03
N THR A 233 2.70 -5.90 -16.55
CA THR A 233 3.38 -7.18 -16.34
C THR A 233 2.77 -7.85 -15.11
N VAL A 234 2.42 -9.13 -15.22
CA VAL A 234 1.78 -9.90 -14.13
C VAL A 234 2.66 -11.07 -13.73
N ALA A 235 2.85 -11.26 -12.43
CA ALA A 235 3.46 -12.44 -11.83
C ALA A 235 2.48 -13.05 -10.81
N LEU A 236 1.85 -14.15 -11.18
CA LEU A 236 1.04 -14.98 -10.28
C LEU A 236 1.93 -16.07 -9.70
N VAL A 237 2.11 -16.08 -8.37
CA VAL A 237 3.03 -16.99 -7.68
C VAL A 237 2.23 -18.15 -7.10
N ALA A 238 2.49 -19.36 -7.62
CA ALA A 238 1.75 -20.57 -7.25
C ALA A 238 1.99 -20.96 -5.79
N GLY A 239 0.90 -21.27 -5.07
CA GLY A 239 0.91 -21.68 -3.66
C GLY A 239 1.21 -20.54 -2.67
N ALA A 240 1.45 -19.32 -3.13
CA ALA A 240 1.75 -18.19 -2.26
C ALA A 240 0.46 -17.54 -1.71
N GLY A 241 0.48 -17.23 -0.42
CA GLY A 241 -0.57 -16.47 0.26
C GLY A 241 -0.30 -14.98 0.32
N HIS A 242 -1.00 -14.29 1.25
CA HIS A 242 -0.91 -12.85 1.42
C HIS A 242 0.48 -12.35 1.84
N GLU A 243 1.27 -13.20 2.51
CA GLU A 243 2.64 -12.89 2.98
C GLU A 243 3.70 -12.90 1.86
N LEU A 244 3.27 -12.86 0.62
CA LEU A 244 4.12 -12.98 -0.57
C LEU A 244 5.30 -12.00 -0.56
N ALA A 245 5.09 -10.73 -0.19
CA ALA A 245 6.11 -9.68 -0.20
C ALA A 245 7.35 -10.02 0.65
N TYR A 246 7.18 -10.85 1.69
CA TYR A 246 8.26 -11.21 2.62
C TYR A 246 9.07 -12.42 2.16
N THR A 247 8.69 -13.07 1.06
CA THR A 247 9.37 -14.26 0.54
C THR A 247 10.55 -13.90 -0.33
N ALA A 248 11.63 -14.68 -0.22
CA ALA A 248 12.82 -14.49 -1.05
C ALA A 248 12.51 -14.64 -2.55
N ALA A 249 11.58 -15.55 -2.90
CA ALA A 249 11.16 -15.77 -4.28
C ALA A 249 10.50 -14.53 -4.89
N ALA A 250 9.54 -13.92 -4.19
CA ALA A 250 8.87 -12.69 -4.65
C ALA A 250 9.85 -11.53 -4.80
N GLN A 251 10.78 -11.38 -3.85
CA GLN A 251 11.80 -10.33 -3.89
C GLN A 251 12.78 -10.53 -5.05
N ALA A 252 13.15 -11.77 -5.37
CA ALA A 252 13.98 -12.08 -6.54
C ALA A 252 13.25 -11.77 -7.86
N ILE A 253 11.96 -12.10 -7.96
CA ILE A 253 11.11 -11.76 -9.12
C ILE A 253 11.04 -10.23 -9.28
N LEU A 254 10.79 -9.50 -8.19
CA LEU A 254 10.74 -8.02 -8.21
C LEU A 254 12.07 -7.41 -8.67
N VAL A 255 13.19 -7.82 -8.09
CA VAL A 255 14.53 -7.34 -8.45
C VAL A 255 14.84 -7.66 -9.91
N GLY A 256 14.53 -8.87 -10.37
CA GLY A 256 14.70 -9.30 -11.76
C GLY A 256 13.91 -8.40 -12.72
N TRP A 257 12.66 -8.10 -12.39
CA TRP A 257 11.82 -7.22 -13.21
C TRP A 257 12.34 -5.78 -13.24
N ILE A 258 12.71 -5.19 -12.10
CA ILE A 258 13.27 -3.83 -12.03
C ILE A 258 14.54 -3.74 -12.87
N ASN A 259 15.49 -4.67 -12.69
CA ASN A 259 16.76 -4.66 -13.41
C ASN A 259 16.60 -4.93 -14.92
N GLY A 260 15.67 -5.80 -15.33
CA GLY A 260 15.43 -6.13 -16.73
C GLY A 260 14.58 -5.10 -17.47
N SER A 261 13.45 -4.69 -16.90
CA SER A 261 12.48 -3.85 -17.59
C SER A 261 12.78 -2.35 -17.54
N LEU A 262 13.58 -1.90 -16.56
CA LEU A 262 13.88 -0.47 -16.36
C LEU A 262 15.32 -0.07 -16.70
N ALA A 263 16.21 -1.03 -16.98
CA ALA A 263 17.58 -0.76 -17.40
C ALA A 263 17.68 -0.10 -18.79
N ALA A 264 16.69 -0.36 -19.66
CA ALA A 264 16.66 0.10 -21.04
C ALA A 264 15.95 1.46 -21.27
N ARG A 265 15.51 2.13 -20.20
CA ARG A 265 14.85 3.45 -20.32
C ARG A 265 15.79 4.54 -19.88
N PRO A 266 16.21 5.43 -20.82
CA PRO A 266 17.06 6.58 -20.54
C PRO A 266 16.42 7.58 -19.58
#